data_62a879fb47034d8bdd2094df46ea7f2a
#
_entry.id   62a879fb47034d8bdd2094df46ea7f2a
#
_cell.length_a   1.000
_cell.length_b   1.000
_cell.length_c   1.000
_cell.angle_alpha   90.00
_cell.angle_beta   90.00
_cell.angle_gamma   90.00
#
_symmetry.space_group_name_H-M   'P 1'
#
loop_
_entity.id
_entity.type
_entity.pdbx_description
1 polymer ?
#
loop_
_entity_poly.entity_id
_entity_poly.type
_entity_poly.pdbx_seq_one_letter_code
_entity_poly.pdbx_strand_id
1 'polypeptide(L)'
;MTLSLGLQIINGNQFSLGELSAKCMEYVQENNSQSPAIVFRGLPAKTAEDFLTITQAIKGKPLSYAGGNVPRPRAIENSEIYQATTEDQAVTIELHHEMAYSSSFPSKVL
;
A
#
# COMPACT_ATOMS: atom_id res chain seq x y z
N MET A 1 22.06 -17.40 -2.61
CA MET A 1 21.08 -17.42 -1.50
C MET A 1 20.17 -16.22 -1.64
N THR A 2 18.92 -16.46 -1.87
CA THR A 2 17.94 -15.38 -1.93
C THR A 2 17.56 -15.04 -0.51
N LEU A 3 17.96 -13.87 -0.03
CA LEU A 3 17.45 -13.36 1.22
C LEU A 3 15.98 -13.00 1.02
N SER A 4 15.11 -13.95 1.30
CA SER A 4 13.70 -13.67 1.43
C SER A 4 13.47 -12.95 2.74
N LEU A 5 13.57 -11.63 2.73
CA LEU A 5 13.32 -10.77 3.90
C LEU A 5 11.83 -10.74 4.27
N GLY A 6 11.13 -11.86 4.13
CA GLY A 6 9.71 -11.92 4.36
C GLY A 6 8.87 -11.30 3.24
N LEU A 7 9.46 -11.03 2.07
CA LEU A 7 8.74 -10.53 0.91
C LEU A 7 8.12 -11.69 0.14
N GLN A 8 6.81 -11.65 -0.03
CA GLN A 8 6.09 -12.58 -0.89
C GLN A 8 5.70 -11.89 -2.19
N ILE A 9 6.02 -12.52 -3.33
CA ILE A 9 5.68 -12.00 -4.65
C ILE A 9 4.60 -12.89 -5.26
N ILE A 10 3.49 -12.29 -5.67
CA ILE A 10 2.34 -13.00 -6.21
C ILE A 10 2.05 -12.51 -7.63
N ASN A 11 1.75 -13.45 -8.52
CA ASN A 11 1.31 -13.13 -9.87
C ASN A 11 -0.12 -12.59 -9.84
N GLY A 12 -0.29 -11.30 -10.07
CA GLY A 12 -1.57 -10.62 -10.07
C GLY A 12 -2.35 -10.73 -11.37
N ASN A 13 -1.75 -11.27 -12.45
CA ASN A 13 -2.41 -11.42 -13.75
C ASN A 13 -3.63 -12.34 -13.70
N GLN A 14 -3.68 -13.25 -12.75
CA GLN A 14 -4.76 -14.22 -12.60
C GLN A 14 -6.00 -13.67 -11.89
N PHE A 15 -5.93 -12.44 -11.38
CA PHE A 15 -7.03 -11.87 -10.59
C PHE A 15 -7.72 -10.73 -11.33
N SER A 16 -9.04 -10.65 -11.23
CA SER A 16 -9.78 -9.42 -11.50
C SER A 16 -9.60 -8.43 -10.34
N LEU A 17 -9.97 -7.17 -10.52
CA LEU A 17 -9.89 -6.19 -9.43
C LEU A 17 -10.71 -6.61 -8.20
N GLY A 18 -11.90 -7.17 -8.41
CA GLY A 18 -12.74 -7.65 -7.32
C GLY A 18 -12.14 -8.84 -6.56
N GLU A 19 -11.58 -9.81 -7.28
CA GLU A 19 -10.91 -10.97 -6.70
C GLU A 19 -9.63 -10.55 -5.96
N LEU A 20 -8.90 -9.59 -6.53
CA LEU A 20 -7.67 -9.09 -5.94
C LEU A 20 -7.89 -8.52 -4.54
N SER A 21 -8.95 -7.74 -4.38
CA SER A 21 -9.28 -7.15 -3.08
C SER A 21 -9.51 -8.20 -2.01
N ALA A 22 -10.25 -9.26 -2.35
CA ALA A 22 -10.47 -10.38 -1.44
C ALA A 22 -9.16 -11.12 -1.13
N LYS A 23 -8.32 -11.32 -2.14
CA LYS A 23 -7.02 -11.96 -1.98
C LYS A 23 -6.05 -11.15 -1.13
N CYS A 24 -6.01 -9.83 -1.29
CA CYS A 24 -5.20 -8.97 -0.44
C CYS A 24 -5.55 -9.15 1.04
N MET A 25 -6.83 -9.19 1.36
CA MET A 25 -7.28 -9.43 2.74
C MET A 25 -6.86 -10.81 3.26
N GLU A 26 -7.04 -11.83 2.44
CA GLU A 26 -6.66 -13.20 2.79
C GLU A 26 -5.17 -13.28 3.13
N TYR A 27 -4.31 -12.74 2.27
CA TYR A 27 -2.86 -12.74 2.50
C TYR A 27 -2.45 -11.90 3.72
N VAL A 28 -3.07 -10.77 3.94
CA VAL A 28 -2.80 -9.92 5.10
C VAL A 28 -3.15 -10.65 6.39
N GLN A 29 -4.24 -11.41 6.41
CA GLN A 29 -4.67 -12.16 7.60
C GLN A 29 -3.83 -13.41 7.85
N GLU A 30 -3.48 -14.14 6.79
CA GLU A 30 -2.78 -15.42 6.91
C GLU A 30 -1.28 -15.29 7.14
N ASN A 31 -0.65 -14.28 6.54
CA ASN A 31 0.81 -14.16 6.48
C ASN A 31 1.38 -13.02 7.32
N ASN A 32 0.62 -12.51 8.22
CA ASN A 32 0.90 -11.35 9.04
C ASN A 32 2.27 -11.39 9.77
N SER A 33 2.72 -12.57 10.17
CA SER A 33 4.00 -12.74 10.89
C SER A 33 5.13 -13.32 10.04
N GLN A 34 4.79 -14.01 8.95
CA GLN A 34 5.76 -14.70 8.12
C GLN A 34 6.15 -13.93 6.87
N SER A 35 5.25 -13.11 6.35
CA SER A 35 5.49 -12.29 5.17
C SER A 35 4.97 -10.88 5.43
N PRO A 36 5.78 -10.03 6.08
CA PRO A 36 5.35 -8.67 6.40
C PRO A 36 5.12 -7.79 5.18
N ALA A 37 5.61 -8.19 4.02
CA ALA A 37 5.41 -7.48 2.77
C ALA A 37 4.96 -8.42 1.66
N ILE A 38 3.95 -8.00 0.90
CA ILE A 38 3.41 -8.76 -0.23
C ILE A 38 3.40 -7.84 -1.45
N VAL A 39 3.92 -8.33 -2.56
CA VAL A 39 3.91 -7.61 -3.82
C VAL A 39 3.09 -8.39 -4.83
N PHE A 40 2.09 -7.75 -5.39
CA PHE A 40 1.34 -8.28 -6.52
C PHE A 40 1.90 -7.68 -7.81
N ARG A 41 2.33 -8.50 -8.74
CA ARG A 41 2.84 -8.06 -10.02
C ARG A 41 1.87 -8.37 -11.14
N GLY A 42 1.84 -7.50 -12.14
CA GLY A 42 1.00 -7.71 -13.32
C GLY A 42 -0.48 -7.51 -13.05
N LEU A 43 -0.83 -6.61 -12.14
CA LEU A 43 -2.22 -6.34 -11.80
C LEU A 43 -2.97 -5.68 -12.95
N PRO A 44 -4.31 -5.91 -13.04
CA PRO A 44 -5.16 -5.17 -13.95
C PRO A 44 -5.49 -3.75 -13.46
N ALA A 45 -4.77 -3.26 -12.46
CA ALA A 45 -4.91 -1.91 -11.93
C ALA A 45 -3.98 -0.96 -12.67
N LYS A 46 -4.53 0.06 -13.31
CA LYS A 46 -3.77 1.03 -14.12
C LYS A 46 -4.03 2.48 -13.74
N THR A 47 -5.02 2.75 -12.94
CA THR A 47 -5.44 4.09 -12.55
C THR A 47 -5.51 4.21 -11.02
N ALA A 48 -5.56 5.45 -10.53
CA ALA A 48 -5.78 5.70 -9.11
C ALA A 48 -7.16 5.17 -8.66
N GLU A 49 -8.16 5.23 -9.52
CA GLU A 49 -9.49 4.70 -9.25
C GLU A 49 -9.47 3.18 -9.08
N ASP A 50 -8.68 2.47 -9.88
CA ASP A 50 -8.48 1.02 -9.72
C ASP A 50 -7.86 0.71 -8.35
N PHE A 51 -6.87 1.50 -7.94
CA PHE A 51 -6.27 1.36 -6.62
C PHE A 51 -7.28 1.62 -5.51
N LEU A 52 -8.10 2.65 -5.64
CA LEU A 52 -9.18 2.92 -4.68
C LEU A 52 -10.14 1.74 -4.56
N THR A 53 -10.50 1.11 -5.68
CA THR A 53 -11.35 -0.08 -5.69
C THR A 53 -10.75 -1.22 -4.87
N ILE A 54 -9.46 -1.45 -5.01
CA ILE A 54 -8.73 -2.46 -4.24
C ILE A 54 -8.76 -2.11 -2.74
N THR A 55 -8.46 -0.89 -2.39
CA THR A 55 -8.34 -0.47 -0.98
C THR A 55 -9.68 -0.47 -0.25
N GLN A 56 -10.78 -0.19 -0.95
CA GLN A 56 -12.13 -0.18 -0.36
C GLN A 56 -12.58 -1.56 0.14
N ALA A 57 -12.06 -2.63 -0.43
CA ALA A 57 -12.39 -3.97 0.01
C ALA A 57 -11.54 -4.44 1.19
N ILE A 58 -10.47 -3.75 1.50
CA ILE A 58 -9.61 -4.07 2.64
C ILE A 58 -10.26 -3.53 3.91
N LYS A 59 -10.50 -4.42 4.86
CA LYS A 59 -11.09 -4.03 6.14
C LYS A 59 -10.14 -3.15 6.93
N GLY A 60 -10.68 -2.06 7.45
CA GLY A 60 -9.93 -1.11 8.23
C GLY A 60 -10.35 0.31 7.89
N LYS A 61 -9.94 1.25 8.71
CA LYS A 61 -10.19 2.66 8.47
C LYS A 61 -8.97 3.28 7.79
N PRO A 62 -9.12 3.84 6.59
CA PRO A 62 -8.02 4.57 5.96
C PRO A 62 -7.55 5.72 6.86
N LEU A 63 -6.25 5.83 7.05
CA LEU A 63 -5.66 6.90 7.83
C LEU A 63 -5.48 8.14 6.96
N SER A 64 -5.95 9.28 7.46
CA SER A 64 -5.69 10.56 6.81
C SER A 64 -4.23 10.96 6.99
N TYR A 65 -3.64 11.52 5.93
CA TYR A 65 -2.28 12.06 5.97
C TYR A 65 -2.23 13.53 6.47
N ALA A 66 -3.31 14.05 7.01
CA ALA A 66 -3.45 15.45 7.39
C ALA A 66 -2.42 15.92 8.43
N GLY A 67 -1.78 15.07 9.17
CA GLY A 67 -0.74 15.40 10.15
C GLY A 67 0.69 15.10 9.67
N GLY A 68 0.90 14.83 8.40
CA GLY A 68 2.22 14.50 7.87
C GLY A 68 3.16 15.69 7.79
N ASN A 69 4.46 15.43 7.92
CA ASN A 69 5.50 16.46 7.85
C ASN A 69 5.72 16.99 6.43
N VAL A 70 5.45 16.16 5.43
CA VAL A 70 5.63 16.52 4.02
C VAL A 70 4.27 16.53 3.34
N PRO A 71 3.93 17.59 2.59
CA PRO A 71 2.66 17.63 1.87
C PRO A 71 2.56 16.48 0.86
N ARG A 72 1.45 15.76 0.91
CA ARG A 72 1.12 14.73 -0.09
C ARG A 72 -0.25 15.04 -0.66
N PRO A 73 -0.33 15.49 -1.92
CA PRO A 73 -1.62 15.75 -2.54
C PRO A 73 -2.41 14.46 -2.70
N ARG A 74 -3.73 14.56 -2.56
CA ARG A 74 -4.61 13.45 -2.87
C ARG A 74 -4.57 13.14 -4.36
N ALA A 75 -4.46 11.86 -4.68
CA ALA A 75 -4.59 11.40 -6.06
C ALA A 75 -6.05 11.38 -6.52
N ILE A 76 -6.98 11.22 -5.58
CA ILE A 76 -8.42 11.25 -5.81
C ILE A 76 -9.06 12.12 -4.72
N GLU A 77 -9.83 13.14 -5.11
CA GLU A 77 -10.57 13.97 -4.17
C GLU A 77 -11.55 13.14 -3.33
N ASN A 78 -11.77 13.56 -2.09
CA ASN A 78 -12.66 12.89 -1.14
C ASN A 78 -12.30 11.44 -0.83
N SER A 79 -11.03 11.06 -1.04
CA SER A 79 -10.50 9.75 -0.69
C SER A 79 -9.24 9.88 0.17
N GLU A 80 -8.79 8.78 0.75
CA GLU A 80 -7.51 8.72 1.44
C GLU A 80 -6.42 8.07 0.54
N ILE A 81 -6.51 8.31 -0.75
CA ILE A 81 -5.49 7.92 -1.73
C ILE A 81 -4.59 9.12 -1.98
N TYR A 82 -3.33 8.97 -1.63
CA TYR A 82 -2.32 10.04 -1.72
C TYR A 82 -1.21 9.65 -2.70
N GLN A 83 -0.52 10.65 -3.21
CA GLN A 83 0.73 10.42 -3.94
C GLN A 83 1.76 9.85 -2.96
N ALA A 84 2.50 8.85 -3.39
CA ALA A 84 3.48 8.18 -2.53
C ALA A 84 4.62 9.12 -2.13
N THR A 85 5.05 9.97 -3.04
CA THR A 85 6.08 10.98 -2.77
C THR A 85 5.96 12.14 -3.76
N THR A 86 6.37 13.31 -3.31
CA THR A 86 6.54 14.50 -4.17
C THR A 86 8.02 14.84 -4.38
N GLU A 87 8.92 14.01 -3.87
CA GLU A 87 10.36 14.22 -4.00
C GLU A 87 10.83 14.04 -5.45
N ASP A 88 11.88 14.78 -5.80
CA ASP A 88 12.56 14.61 -7.09
C ASP A 88 13.17 13.20 -7.18
N GLN A 89 13.19 12.64 -8.37
CA GLN A 89 13.74 11.30 -8.62
C GLN A 89 15.23 11.19 -8.28
N ALA A 90 15.95 12.30 -8.25
CA ALA A 90 17.36 12.33 -7.90
C ALA A 90 17.61 12.26 -6.39
N VAL A 91 16.57 12.43 -5.58
CA VAL A 91 16.69 12.39 -4.11
C VAL A 91 16.63 10.95 -3.62
N THR A 92 17.63 10.59 -2.84
CA THR A 92 17.61 9.29 -2.13
C THR A 92 16.72 9.39 -0.90
N ILE A 93 15.74 8.50 -0.81
CA ILE A 93 14.90 8.39 0.38
C ILE A 93 15.43 7.22 1.21
N GLU A 94 15.91 7.51 2.40
CA GLU A 94 16.42 6.49 3.31
C GLU A 94 15.30 5.58 3.83
N LEU A 95 15.65 4.39 4.22
CA LEU A 95 14.71 3.46 4.85
C LEU A 95 14.12 4.09 6.12
N HIS A 96 12.80 4.08 6.21
CA HIS A 96 12.10 4.72 7.31
C HIS A 96 10.77 4.01 7.60
N HIS A 97 10.24 4.30 8.77
CA HIS A 97 8.88 3.90 9.13
C HIS A 97 7.91 5.03 8.76
N GLU A 98 6.83 4.67 8.12
CA GLU A 98 5.81 5.65 7.71
C GLU A 98 5.20 6.35 8.93
N MET A 99 5.22 7.68 8.94
CA MET A 99 4.69 8.53 10.01
C MET A 99 5.27 8.22 11.40
N ALA A 100 6.54 7.84 11.49
CA ALA A 100 7.20 7.51 12.75
C ALA A 100 7.27 8.67 13.76
N TYR A 101 7.12 9.90 13.27
CA TYR A 101 7.09 11.13 14.06
C TYR A 101 5.73 11.41 14.72
N SER A 102 4.71 10.65 14.36
CA SER A 102 3.33 10.89 14.82
C SER A 102 2.89 9.84 15.83
N SER A 103 2.07 10.23 16.78
CA SER A 103 1.42 9.30 17.70
C SER A 103 0.33 8.45 17.02
N SER A 104 -0.13 8.88 15.86
CA SER A 104 -1.08 8.16 15.03
C SER A 104 -0.38 7.75 13.74
N PHE A 105 -0.06 6.47 13.59
CA PHE A 105 0.66 5.93 12.45
C PHE A 105 -0.09 4.73 11.85
N PRO A 106 0.09 4.46 10.56
CA PRO A 106 -0.61 3.34 9.92
C PRO A 106 -0.07 1.99 10.40
N SER A 107 -0.96 1.04 10.61
CA SER A 107 -0.58 -0.35 10.87
C SER A 107 -0.28 -1.12 9.58
N LYS A 108 -0.78 -0.64 8.44
CA LYS A 108 -0.55 -1.19 7.11
C LYS A 108 -0.40 -0.07 6.10
N VAL A 109 0.47 -0.26 5.14
CA VAL A 109 0.70 0.66 4.02
C VAL A 109 0.46 -0.09 2.72
N LEU A 110 -0.25 0.54 1.78
CA LEU A 110 -0.56 -0.01 0.47
C LEU A 110 0.02 0.87 -0.62
#